data_df345437df0583d0fa609365686a9354
#
_entry.id   df345437df0583d0fa609365686a9354
#
_cell.length_a   1.000
_cell.length_b   1.000
_cell.length_c   1.000
_cell.angle_alpha   90.00
_cell.angle_beta   90.00
_cell.angle_gamma   90.00
#
_symmetry.space_group_name_H-M   'P 1'
#
loop_
_entity.id
_entity.type
_entity.pdbx_description
1 polymer ?
#
loop_
_entity_poly.entity_id
_entity_poly.type
_entity_poly.pdbx_seq_one_letter_code
_entity_poly.pdbx_strand_id
1 'polypeptide(L)' 'MKLSNKLAKVGDSLTVNMYDNGFMVEVSGRNADDDWKTAKVMCTTLDEVYAVIKDATEMPRE' A
#
# COMPACT_ATOMS: atom_id res chain seq x y z
N MET A 1 -2.48 9.31 3.79
CA MET A 1 -1.23 9.19 2.99
C MET A 1 -1.53 8.47 1.69
N LYS A 2 -0.96 8.95 0.62
CA LYS A 2 -1.14 8.30 -0.68
C LYS A 2 0.07 7.44 -1.00
N LEU A 3 -0.18 6.27 -1.55
CA LEU A 3 0.90 5.37 -1.96
C LEU A 3 1.78 5.97 -3.05
N SER A 4 1.21 6.84 -3.89
CA SER A 4 1.95 7.50 -4.96
C SER A 4 3.09 8.39 -4.44
N ASN A 5 3.10 8.72 -3.16
CA ASN A 5 4.23 9.42 -2.56
C ASN A 5 5.46 8.53 -2.40
N LYS A 6 5.27 7.22 -2.38
CA LYS A 6 6.36 6.27 -2.21
C LYS A 6 6.58 5.38 -3.42
N LEU A 7 5.51 5.07 -4.15
CA LEU A 7 5.55 4.13 -5.25
C LEU A 7 5.01 4.78 -6.51
N ALA A 8 5.67 4.52 -7.63
CA ALA A 8 5.17 4.93 -8.95
C ALA A 8 4.29 3.84 -9.55
N LYS A 9 4.60 2.58 -9.26
CA LYS A 9 3.84 1.41 -9.74
C LYS A 9 3.69 0.43 -8.60
N VAL A 10 2.60 -0.31 -8.58
CA VAL A 10 2.36 -1.33 -7.56
C VAL A 10 2.45 -2.73 -8.17
N GLY A 11 2.81 -3.70 -7.33
CA GLY A 11 2.77 -5.09 -7.72
C GLY A 11 1.34 -5.61 -7.81
N ASP A 12 1.18 -6.89 -8.07
CA ASP A 12 -0.13 -7.50 -8.26
C ASP A 12 -0.73 -8.06 -6.97
N SER A 13 -0.08 -7.85 -5.84
CA SER A 13 -0.58 -8.32 -4.55
C SER A 13 -0.19 -7.35 -3.45
N LEU A 14 -0.91 -7.42 -2.34
CA LEU A 14 -0.59 -6.67 -1.13
C LEU A 14 -0.90 -7.55 0.07
N THR A 15 -0.38 -7.17 1.23
CA THR A 15 -0.56 -7.92 2.47
C THR A 15 -1.24 -7.05 3.51
N VAL A 16 -2.21 -7.61 4.21
CA VAL A 16 -2.86 -6.95 5.35
C VAL A 16 -2.55 -7.79 6.58
N ASN A 17 -1.84 -7.20 7.54
CA ASN A 17 -1.56 -7.84 8.83
C ASN A 17 -2.54 -7.29 9.86
N MET A 18 -3.15 -8.17 10.63
CA MET A 18 -4.12 -7.79 11.65
C MET A 18 -3.49 -7.85 13.02
N TYR A 19 -3.59 -6.74 13.74
CA TYR A 19 -3.12 -6.64 15.11
C TYR A 19 -4.30 -6.32 16.04
N ASP A 20 -4.09 -6.46 17.33
CA ASP A 20 -5.17 -6.20 18.32
C ASP A 20 -5.67 -4.76 18.25
N ASN A 21 -4.81 -3.82 17.90
CA ASN A 21 -5.13 -2.40 17.92
C ASN A 21 -5.06 -1.74 16.56
N GLY A 22 -5.09 -2.52 15.49
CA GLY A 22 -5.06 -1.93 14.15
C GLY A 22 -4.61 -2.91 13.08
N PHE A 23 -4.27 -2.34 11.93
CA PHE A 23 -3.89 -3.11 10.75
C PHE A 23 -2.64 -2.49 10.14
N MET A 24 -1.78 -3.34 9.56
CA MET A 24 -0.66 -2.88 8.74
C MET A 24 -0.88 -3.36 7.32
N VAL A 25 -0.97 -2.43 6.37
CA VAL A 25 -1.09 -2.76 4.95
C VAL A 25 0.27 -2.58 4.31
N GLU A 26 0.77 -3.63 3.68
CA GLU A 26 2.06 -3.61 3.00
C GLU A 26 1.82 -3.73 1.50
N VAL A 27 2.26 -2.73 0.76
CA VAL A 27 2.11 -2.68 -0.69
C VAL A 27 3.51 -2.56 -1.28
N SER A 28 3.89 -3.50 -2.11
CA SER A 28 5.19 -3.50 -2.78
C SER A 28 5.04 -3.05 -4.22
N GLY A 29 6.08 -2.45 -4.74
CA GLY A 29 6.10 -2.00 -6.12
C GLY A 29 7.40 -1.29 -6.43
N ARG A 30 7.40 -0.47 -7.49
CA ARG A 30 8.58 0.27 -7.90
C ARG A 30 8.37 1.76 -7.67
N ASN A 31 9.41 2.42 -7.18
CA ASN A 31 9.39 3.87 -7.00
C ASN A 31 9.76 4.58 -8.32
N ALA A 32 9.88 5.92 -8.25
CA ALA A 32 10.20 6.72 -9.43
C ALA A 32 11.58 6.39 -10.03
N ASP A 33 12.49 5.84 -9.22
CA ASP A 33 13.83 5.44 -9.67
C ASP A 33 13.87 3.99 -10.18
N ASP A 34 12.70 3.36 -10.28
CA ASP A 34 12.54 1.96 -10.73
C ASP A 34 13.15 0.95 -9.76
N ASP A 35 13.29 1.33 -8.47
CA ASP A 35 13.73 0.43 -7.43
C ASP A 35 12.52 -0.24 -6.77
N TRP A 36 12.66 -1.52 -6.41
CA TRP A 36 11.61 -2.24 -5.71
C TRP A 36 11.57 -1.79 -4.26
N LYS A 37 10.41 -1.32 -3.82
CA LYS A 37 10.19 -0.83 -2.46
C LYS A 37 8.88 -1.36 -1.91
N THR A 38 8.79 -1.40 -0.58
CA THR A 38 7.56 -1.77 0.11
C THR A 38 7.08 -0.58 0.93
N ALA A 39 5.84 -0.18 0.71
CA ALA A 39 5.19 0.85 1.51
C ALA A 39 4.39 0.15 2.61
N LYS A 40 4.58 0.58 3.85
CA LYS A 40 3.86 0.05 5.01
C LYS A 40 2.99 1.17 5.57
N VAL A 41 1.68 0.91 5.63
CA VAL A 41 0.72 1.91 6.09
C VAL A 41 -0.01 1.35 7.31
N MET A 42 0.11 2.05 8.45
CA MET A 42 -0.63 1.67 9.65
C MET A 42 -2.03 2.23 9.57
N CYS A 43 -3.01 1.39 9.85
CA CYS A 43 -4.42 1.75 9.83
C CYS A 43 -5.05 1.36 11.16
N THR A 44 -5.99 2.16 11.64
CA THR A 44 -6.69 1.86 12.88
C THR A 44 -8.10 1.35 12.65
N THR A 45 -8.64 1.51 11.43
CA THR A 45 -10.00 1.06 11.09
C THR A 45 -9.98 0.36 9.74
N LEU A 46 -11.04 -0.43 9.49
CA LEU A 46 -11.21 -1.06 8.18
C LEU A 46 -11.44 -0.03 7.08
N ASP A 47 -12.06 1.10 7.40
CA ASP A 47 -12.26 2.15 6.41
C ASP A 47 -10.92 2.68 5.90
N GLU A 48 -9.93 2.80 6.79
CA GLU A 48 -8.58 3.21 6.39
C GLU A 48 -7.91 2.14 5.53
N VAL A 49 -8.08 0.86 5.90
CA VAL A 49 -7.55 -0.25 5.10
C VAL A 49 -8.15 -0.22 3.71
N TYR A 50 -9.47 -0.03 3.62
CA TYR A 50 -10.15 0.05 2.33
C TYR A 50 -9.60 1.21 1.48
N ALA A 51 -9.37 2.36 2.11
CA ALA A 51 -8.85 3.52 1.38
C ALA A 51 -7.46 3.24 0.80
N VAL A 52 -6.60 2.53 1.54
CA VAL A 52 -5.26 2.16 1.03
C VAL A 52 -5.37 1.18 -0.12
N ILE A 53 -6.23 0.17 0.01
CA ILE A 53 -6.44 -0.82 -1.06
C ILE A 53 -6.99 -0.14 -2.31
N LYS A 54 -7.96 0.75 -2.14
CA LYS A 54 -8.53 1.48 -3.25
C LYS A 54 -7.46 2.33 -3.96
N ASP A 55 -6.64 3.03 -3.18
CA ASP A 55 -5.55 3.84 -3.74
C ASP A 55 -4.59 2.96 -4.55
N ALA A 56 -4.24 1.79 -4.02
CA ALA A 56 -3.36 0.86 -4.72
C ALA A 56 -3.97 0.37 -6.04
N THR A 57 -5.27 0.10 -6.05
CA THR A 57 -5.93 -0.41 -7.26
C THR A 57 -6.04 0.64 -8.36
N GLU A 58 -5.93 1.92 -7.99
CA GLU A 58 -5.99 3.02 -8.95
C GLU A 58 -4.62 3.40 -9.50
N MET A 59 -3.55 2.82 -8.96
CA MET A 59 -2.20 3.09 -9.41
C MET A 59 -1.81 2.19 -10.58
N PRO A 60 -0.86 2.63 -11.42
CA PRO A 60 -0.33 1.75 -12.47
C PRO A 60 0.27 0.49 -11.87
N ARG A 61 0.09 -0.61 -12.56
CA ARG A 61 0.69 -1.89 -12.20
C ARG A 61 2.03 -2.07 -12.87
N GLU A 62 2.89 -2.75 -12.17
CA GLU A 62 4.16 -3.13 -12.72
C GLU A 62 4.03 -4.18 -13.82
#